data_3f2de8fe5689e338496ef5e68efe088f
#
_entry.id   3f2de8fe5689e338496ef5e68efe088f
#
_cell.length_a   1.000
_cell.length_b   1.000
_cell.length_c   1.000
_cell.angle_alpha   90.00
_cell.angle_beta   90.00
_cell.angle_gamma   90.00
#
_symmetry.space_group_name_H-M   'P 1'
#
loop_
_entity.id
_entity.type
_entity.pdbx_description
1 polymer ?
#
loop_
_entity_poly.entity_id
_entity_poly.type
_entity_poly.pdbx_seq_one_letter_code
_entity_poly.pdbx_strand_id
1 'polypeptide(L)'
;AMGYISRAAIDAILKGEHVDLKESTFVYELEPGEGAENGIASSKEGAVILTNQNCYLLNAKDGVQVQWCTPYESVGAKDSKEGDETTGGGLAWGGGCSPSLTSKLVMFTDNQDPVNLLALDMKTGKIVASMPVIDELPKNMQVSVENSAMVYDNGEGTVSTIVCNWFGAGSAKLADADNDSSIQTYENIYDVNWLKKGNKMVVPGVERVDTIKTKDGYEMKSIWCRNDIRDTSMMKLSTATGYIYGYVQDLESGMWQFIMLDFETGETAFTMDVSDKPGYNNMAIGMYAGNSGNTLYCP
;
A
#
# COMPACT_ATOMS: atom_id res chain seq x y z
N ALA A 1 17.22 -9.03 8.25
CA ALA A 1 18.28 -8.88 7.25
C ALA A 1 17.70 -8.74 5.85
N MET A 2 18.39 -8.02 4.97
CA MET A 2 18.04 -7.87 3.57
C MET A 2 19.16 -8.46 2.71
N GLY A 3 18.79 -9.36 1.79
CA GLY A 3 19.73 -10.06 0.93
C GLY A 3 19.74 -9.53 -0.49
N TYR A 4 20.91 -9.55 -1.11
CA TYR A 4 21.14 -9.16 -2.49
C TYR A 4 22.00 -10.19 -3.19
N ILE A 5 21.60 -10.61 -4.38
CA ILE A 5 22.39 -11.47 -5.24
C ILE A 5 22.88 -10.69 -6.46
N SER A 6 24.15 -10.89 -6.85
CA SER A 6 24.73 -10.18 -7.98
C SER A 6 24.08 -10.58 -9.31
N ARG A 7 23.97 -9.64 -10.25
CA ARG A 7 23.44 -9.91 -11.59
C ARG A 7 24.27 -10.99 -12.32
N ALA A 8 25.58 -10.96 -12.14
CA ALA A 8 26.47 -11.97 -12.73
C ALA A 8 26.15 -13.38 -12.24
N ALA A 9 25.87 -13.53 -10.94
CA ALA A 9 25.44 -14.81 -10.38
C ALA A 9 24.09 -15.27 -10.95
N ILE A 10 23.13 -14.37 -11.08
CA ILE A 10 21.84 -14.68 -11.71
C ILE A 10 22.04 -15.13 -13.16
N ASP A 11 22.83 -14.41 -13.94
CA ASP A 11 23.10 -14.75 -15.34
C ASP A 11 23.82 -16.10 -15.50
N ALA A 12 24.71 -16.45 -14.58
CA ALA A 12 25.36 -17.76 -14.52
C ALA A 12 24.36 -18.88 -14.18
N ILE A 13 23.53 -18.68 -13.16
CA ILE A 13 22.46 -19.63 -12.80
C ILE A 13 21.51 -19.89 -13.98
N LEU A 14 21.11 -18.84 -14.69
CA LEU A 14 20.22 -18.96 -15.86
C LEU A 14 20.86 -19.75 -17.02
N LYS A 15 22.19 -19.81 -17.08
CA LYS A 15 22.94 -20.65 -18.04
C LYS A 15 23.18 -22.07 -17.53
N GLY A 16 22.73 -22.41 -16.34
CA GLY A 16 22.97 -23.70 -15.70
C GLY A 16 24.38 -23.86 -15.12
N GLU A 17 25.09 -22.76 -14.91
CA GLU A 17 26.41 -22.76 -14.29
C GLU A 17 26.29 -22.87 -12.77
N HIS A 18 27.27 -23.49 -12.12
CA HIS A 18 27.33 -23.56 -10.67
C HIS A 18 27.80 -22.22 -10.09
N VAL A 19 27.08 -21.70 -9.11
CA VAL A 19 27.40 -20.44 -8.43
C VAL A 19 27.50 -20.69 -6.93
N ASP A 20 28.58 -20.26 -6.30
CA ASP A 20 28.65 -20.20 -4.84
C ASP A 20 27.82 -19.00 -4.35
N LEU A 21 26.64 -19.31 -3.79
CA LEU A 21 25.73 -18.29 -3.29
C LEU A 21 26.31 -17.53 -2.09
N LYS A 22 27.21 -18.11 -1.31
CA LYS A 22 27.81 -17.41 -0.17
C LYS A 22 28.75 -16.28 -0.64
N GLU A 23 29.46 -16.49 -1.73
CA GLU A 23 30.35 -15.48 -2.31
C GLU A 23 29.58 -14.46 -3.18
N SER A 24 28.42 -14.86 -3.68
CA SER A 24 27.61 -14.06 -4.63
C SER A 24 26.45 -13.30 -3.99
N THR A 25 26.22 -13.49 -2.69
CA THR A 25 25.15 -12.86 -1.93
C THR A 25 25.73 -11.88 -0.93
N PHE A 26 25.18 -10.68 -0.93
CA PHE A 26 25.48 -9.66 0.06
C PHE A 26 24.29 -9.51 1.00
N VAL A 27 24.54 -9.27 2.27
CA VAL A 27 23.50 -9.11 3.29
C VAL A 27 23.70 -7.79 4.00
N TYR A 28 22.62 -7.06 4.16
CA TYR A 28 22.52 -5.93 5.07
C TYR A 28 21.70 -6.34 6.29
N GLU A 29 22.31 -6.28 7.45
CA GLU A 29 21.64 -6.58 8.71
C GLU A 29 20.88 -5.34 9.19
N LEU A 30 19.58 -5.51 9.44
CA LEU A 30 18.75 -4.49 10.05
C LEU A 30 19.06 -4.37 11.55
N GLU A 31 18.71 -3.25 12.15
CA GLU A 31 18.83 -3.06 13.58
C GLU A 31 17.96 -4.07 14.35
N PRO A 32 18.32 -4.41 15.61
CA PRO A 32 17.51 -5.30 16.43
C PRO A 32 16.07 -4.79 16.60
N GLY A 33 15.09 -5.67 16.34
CA GLY A 33 13.66 -5.33 16.39
C GLY A 33 13.13 -4.63 15.12
N GLU A 34 13.98 -4.47 14.11
CA GLU A 34 13.60 -3.91 12.83
C GLU A 34 13.29 -5.02 11.83
N GLY A 35 12.19 -4.89 11.13
CA GLY A 35 11.73 -5.83 10.10
C GLY A 35 11.07 -5.14 8.92
N ALA A 36 11.25 -5.70 7.73
CA ALA A 36 10.53 -5.32 6.53
C ALA A 36 9.46 -6.37 6.25
N GLU A 37 8.22 -5.96 6.14
CA GLU A 37 7.08 -6.84 5.93
C GLU A 37 6.62 -6.82 4.47
N ASN A 38 6.74 -5.67 3.83
CA ASN A 38 6.23 -5.44 2.48
C ASN A 38 7.30 -5.43 1.40
N GLY A 39 6.89 -5.16 0.16
CA GLY A 39 7.73 -5.24 -1.01
C GLY A 39 8.83 -4.18 -1.07
N ILE A 40 9.80 -4.44 -1.91
CA ILE A 40 10.92 -3.55 -2.23
C ILE A 40 10.59 -2.81 -3.52
N ALA A 41 10.72 -1.49 -3.50
CA ALA A 41 10.63 -0.69 -4.71
C ALA A 41 12.03 -0.40 -5.27
N SER A 42 12.22 -0.54 -6.56
CA SER A 42 13.51 -0.32 -7.20
C SER A 42 13.49 0.84 -8.18
N SER A 43 14.59 1.56 -8.21
CA SER A 43 14.86 2.65 -9.13
C SER A 43 16.30 2.56 -9.66
N LYS A 44 16.68 3.48 -10.54
CA LYS A 44 18.09 3.62 -10.97
C LYS A 44 19.02 4.06 -9.83
N GLU A 45 18.47 4.67 -8.78
CA GLU A 45 19.23 5.13 -7.62
C GLU A 45 19.51 3.97 -6.62
N GLY A 46 18.71 2.91 -6.66
CA GLY A 46 18.83 1.76 -5.79
C GLY A 46 17.46 1.17 -5.40
N ALA A 47 17.47 0.35 -4.37
CA ALA A 47 16.30 -0.26 -3.79
C ALA A 47 15.81 0.55 -2.58
N VAL A 48 14.55 0.94 -2.59
CA VAL A 48 13.89 1.58 -1.44
C VAL A 48 13.16 0.51 -0.66
N ILE A 49 13.40 0.47 0.63
CA ILE A 49 12.85 -0.53 1.55
C ILE A 49 12.26 0.19 2.74
N LEU A 50 11.05 -0.19 3.08
CA LEU A 50 10.35 0.29 4.25
C LEU A 50 10.40 -0.81 5.32
N THR A 51 10.84 -0.44 6.51
CA THR A 51 10.78 -1.28 7.70
C THR A 51 9.75 -0.71 8.66
N ASN A 52 9.54 -1.35 9.80
CA ASN A 52 8.67 -0.82 10.85
C ASN A 52 9.24 0.43 11.57
N GLN A 53 10.46 0.85 11.27
CA GLN A 53 11.13 1.98 11.94
C GLN A 53 11.76 2.97 10.97
N ASN A 54 12.20 2.51 9.80
CA ASN A 54 12.99 3.30 8.88
C ASN A 54 12.60 3.07 7.42
N CYS A 55 12.84 4.09 6.62
CA CYS A 55 12.88 3.98 5.17
C CYS A 55 14.33 4.06 4.70
N TYR A 56 14.75 3.10 3.90
CA TYR A 56 16.13 3.00 3.39
C TYR A 56 16.19 3.18 1.88
N LEU A 57 17.23 3.83 1.38
CA LEU A 57 17.70 3.63 0.03
C LEU A 57 19.01 2.83 0.08
N LEU A 58 18.99 1.67 -0.50
CA LEU A 58 20.13 0.78 -0.60
C LEU A 58 20.64 0.72 -2.04
N ASN A 59 21.94 0.76 -2.17
CA ASN A 59 22.64 0.56 -3.42
C ASN A 59 23.52 -0.69 -3.29
N ALA A 60 23.72 -1.40 -4.38
CA ALA A 60 24.44 -2.67 -4.39
C ALA A 60 25.59 -2.69 -5.42
N LYS A 61 26.22 -1.58 -5.66
CA LYS A 61 27.29 -1.47 -6.68
C LYS A 61 28.55 -2.23 -6.28
N ASP A 62 28.98 -2.09 -5.03
CA ASP A 62 30.17 -2.74 -4.48
C ASP A 62 29.85 -3.37 -3.10
N GLY A 63 28.87 -4.25 -3.06
CA GLY A 63 28.20 -4.70 -1.85
C GLY A 63 26.97 -3.85 -1.52
N VAL A 64 26.24 -4.18 -0.45
CA VAL A 64 25.06 -3.41 -0.05
C VAL A 64 25.51 -2.18 0.75
N GLN A 65 25.17 -1.02 0.26
CA GLN A 65 25.50 0.26 0.90
C GLN A 65 24.23 1.07 1.14
N VAL A 66 24.10 1.59 2.36
CA VAL A 66 23.04 2.54 2.71
C VAL A 66 23.40 3.90 2.14
N GLN A 67 22.59 4.40 1.22
CA GLN A 67 22.72 5.76 0.69
C GLN A 67 22.10 6.77 1.66
N TRP A 68 20.95 6.44 2.21
CA TRP A 68 20.31 7.14 3.31
C TRP A 68 19.39 6.19 4.07
N CYS A 69 19.16 6.53 5.34
CA CYS A 69 18.22 5.89 6.24
C CYS A 69 17.43 7.00 6.95
N THR A 70 16.12 6.97 6.83
CA THR A 70 15.24 7.98 7.39
C THR A 70 14.31 7.32 8.39
N PRO A 71 14.43 7.64 9.67
CA PRO A 71 13.49 7.17 10.68
C PRO A 71 12.12 7.82 10.48
N TYR A 72 11.08 7.07 10.75
CA TYR A 72 9.72 7.55 10.85
C TYR A 72 9.02 6.86 12.01
N GLU A 73 7.94 7.44 12.51
CA GLU A 73 7.14 6.82 13.55
C GLU A 73 5.97 6.07 12.91
N SER A 74 5.68 4.88 13.41
CA SER A 74 4.49 4.12 13.04
C SER A 74 3.86 3.54 14.28
N VAL A 75 2.57 3.21 14.20
CA VAL A 75 1.91 2.50 15.30
C VAL A 75 2.60 1.15 15.47
N GLY A 76 3.04 0.89 16.70
CA GLY A 76 3.68 -0.35 17.05
C GLY A 76 5.14 -0.50 16.64
N ALA A 77 5.79 0.55 16.11
CA ALA A 77 7.18 0.47 15.67
C ALA A 77 8.17 -0.04 16.71
N LYS A 78 7.92 0.23 18.00
CA LYS A 78 8.83 -0.15 19.10
C LYS A 78 8.31 -1.29 19.98
N ASP A 79 7.00 -1.44 20.10
CA ASP A 79 6.38 -2.29 21.12
C ASP A 79 5.41 -3.33 20.52
N SER A 80 5.05 -3.24 19.24
CA SER A 80 4.17 -4.21 18.61
C SER A 80 4.94 -5.42 18.13
N LYS A 81 4.28 -6.56 18.20
CA LYS A 81 4.74 -7.79 17.58
C LYS A 81 4.15 -7.89 16.19
N GLU A 82 4.87 -8.51 15.28
CA GLU A 82 4.32 -8.93 13.99
C GLU A 82 2.95 -9.61 14.20
N GLY A 83 1.94 -9.11 13.50
CA GLY A 83 0.57 -9.57 13.66
C GLY A 83 -0.18 -8.98 14.87
N ASP A 84 0.29 -7.87 15.45
CA ASP A 84 -0.46 -7.15 16.47
C ASP A 84 -1.73 -6.54 15.86
N GLU A 85 -2.87 -7.01 16.34
CA GLU A 85 -4.20 -6.67 15.83
C GLU A 85 -4.64 -5.23 16.17
N THR A 86 -3.91 -4.55 17.01
CA THR A 86 -4.21 -3.15 17.36
C THR A 86 -4.06 -2.20 16.19
N THR A 87 -3.35 -2.62 15.14
CA THR A 87 -3.17 -1.85 13.90
C THR A 87 -4.21 -2.17 12.82
N GLY A 88 -5.16 -3.08 13.08
CA GLY A 88 -6.31 -3.34 12.20
C GLY A 88 -6.08 -4.28 11.03
N GLY A 89 -4.90 -4.83 10.90
CA GLY A 89 -4.59 -5.84 9.88
C GLY A 89 -3.24 -6.47 10.15
N GLY A 90 -3.11 -7.76 9.85
CA GLY A 90 -1.87 -8.52 10.08
C GLY A 90 -0.67 -8.03 9.27
N LEU A 91 -0.88 -7.17 8.26
CA LEU A 91 0.14 -6.63 7.37
C LEU A 91 0.38 -5.12 7.57
N ALA A 92 -0.25 -4.51 8.56
CA ALA A 92 -0.17 -3.07 8.82
C ALA A 92 1.00 -2.67 9.72
N TRP A 93 1.87 -3.60 10.07
CA TRP A 93 3.01 -3.37 10.94
C TRP A 93 4.01 -2.39 10.29
N GLY A 94 4.39 -1.38 11.01
CA GLY A 94 5.16 -0.28 10.44
C GLY A 94 4.35 0.56 9.46
N GLY A 95 4.93 0.92 8.33
CA GLY A 95 4.26 1.66 7.28
C GLY A 95 3.20 0.87 6.51
N GLY A 96 3.10 -0.46 6.73
CA GLY A 96 2.08 -1.35 6.17
C GLY A 96 2.06 -1.48 4.65
N CYS A 97 2.87 -0.76 3.90
CA CYS A 97 2.83 -0.75 2.44
C CYS A 97 4.24 -0.85 1.82
N SER A 98 4.30 -1.30 0.58
CA SER A 98 5.52 -1.11 -0.21
C SER A 98 5.63 0.36 -0.63
N PRO A 99 6.82 0.97 -0.58
CA PRO A 99 6.98 2.34 -1.01
C PRO A 99 6.69 2.49 -2.51
N SER A 100 6.10 3.61 -2.89
CA SER A 100 5.87 3.98 -4.28
C SER A 100 6.82 5.09 -4.70
N LEU A 101 7.39 4.96 -5.90
CA LEU A 101 8.50 5.80 -6.33
C LEU A 101 8.16 6.64 -7.55
N THR A 102 8.62 7.87 -7.53
CA THR A 102 8.83 8.69 -8.72
C THR A 102 10.32 8.94 -8.95
N SER A 103 10.70 9.68 -9.96
CA SER A 103 12.10 10.06 -10.16
C SER A 103 12.64 10.99 -9.08
N LYS A 104 11.78 11.60 -8.27
CA LYS A 104 12.14 12.64 -7.28
C LYS A 104 11.70 12.31 -5.87
N LEU A 105 10.62 11.56 -5.70
CA LEU A 105 9.99 11.32 -4.41
C LEU A 105 9.81 9.83 -4.13
N VAL A 106 9.90 9.49 -2.86
CA VAL A 106 9.45 8.22 -2.27
C VAL A 106 8.19 8.53 -1.49
N MET A 107 7.11 7.80 -1.78
CA MET A 107 5.79 7.97 -1.16
C MET A 107 5.42 6.72 -0.38
N PHE A 108 4.99 6.88 0.85
CA PHE A 108 4.44 5.80 1.69
C PHE A 108 3.61 6.38 2.84
N THR A 109 2.90 5.52 3.56
CA THR A 109 2.14 5.89 4.76
C THR A 109 2.87 5.44 6.02
N ASP A 110 2.63 6.13 7.14
CA ASP A 110 3.24 5.80 8.45
C ASP A 110 2.38 4.90 9.33
N ASN A 111 1.12 4.71 8.97
CA ASN A 111 0.12 4.00 9.79
C ASN A 111 0.02 4.50 11.24
N GLN A 112 0.30 5.77 11.49
CA GLN A 112 -0.01 6.45 12.74
C GLN A 112 -1.53 6.61 12.94
N ASP A 113 -1.94 7.19 14.03
CA ASP A 113 -3.31 7.63 14.27
C ASP A 113 -3.32 9.16 14.54
N PRO A 114 -3.71 9.99 13.55
CA PRO A 114 -4.13 9.64 12.18
C PRO A 114 -2.98 9.12 11.29
N VAL A 115 -3.34 8.34 10.27
CA VAL A 115 -2.40 7.89 9.24
C VAL A 115 -1.94 9.07 8.40
N ASN A 116 -0.63 9.22 8.21
CA ASN A 116 -0.09 10.25 7.33
C ASN A 116 0.51 9.63 6.06
N LEU A 117 0.30 10.32 4.94
CA LEU A 117 1.09 10.13 3.73
C LEU A 117 2.37 10.95 3.87
N LEU A 118 3.52 10.30 3.66
CA LEU A 118 4.84 10.93 3.67
C LEU A 118 5.42 10.98 2.27
N ALA A 119 6.08 12.10 1.95
CA ALA A 119 6.92 12.24 0.77
C ALA A 119 8.37 12.49 1.21
N LEU A 120 9.29 11.63 0.75
CA LEU A 120 10.71 11.79 0.97
C LEU A 120 11.39 12.18 -0.35
N ASP A 121 12.38 13.05 -0.27
CA ASP A 121 13.25 13.33 -1.42
C ASP A 121 14.10 12.11 -1.76
N MET A 122 14.01 11.63 -2.99
CA MET A 122 14.67 10.39 -3.44
C MET A 122 16.18 10.40 -3.23
N LYS A 123 16.84 11.56 -3.33
CA LYS A 123 18.30 11.64 -3.23
C LYS A 123 18.81 11.74 -1.82
N THR A 124 18.07 12.43 -0.97
CA THR A 124 18.54 12.78 0.39
C THR A 124 17.83 12.00 1.49
N GLY A 125 16.71 11.36 1.19
CA GLY A 125 15.86 10.70 2.15
C GLY A 125 15.09 11.65 3.07
N LYS A 126 15.26 12.97 2.95
CA LYS A 126 14.56 13.92 3.81
C LYS A 126 13.06 13.87 3.57
N ILE A 127 12.28 13.84 4.65
CA ILE A 127 10.83 14.07 4.58
C ILE A 127 10.63 15.52 4.13
N VAL A 128 9.99 15.70 2.97
CA VAL A 128 9.78 17.01 2.34
C VAL A 128 8.34 17.47 2.42
N ALA A 129 7.40 16.55 2.67
CA ALA A 129 6.01 16.85 2.95
C ALA A 129 5.37 15.67 3.69
N SER A 130 4.34 15.96 4.48
CA SER A 130 3.51 14.98 5.18
C SER A 130 2.13 15.57 5.40
N MET A 131 1.08 14.73 5.29
CA MET A 131 -0.28 15.14 5.63
C MET A 131 -1.11 13.92 6.06
N PRO A 132 -2.07 14.10 7.00
CA PRO A 132 -3.07 13.09 7.32
C PRO A 132 -3.89 12.72 6.10
N VAL A 133 -4.28 11.44 5.99
CA VAL A 133 -5.12 10.93 4.91
C VAL A 133 -6.33 10.21 5.46
N ILE A 134 -7.47 10.33 4.77
CA ILE A 134 -8.75 9.69 5.14
C ILE A 134 -9.12 10.04 6.60
N ASP A 135 -8.85 11.25 7.00
CA ASP A 135 -8.99 11.72 8.40
C ASP A 135 -10.42 12.16 8.77
N GLU A 136 -11.31 12.29 7.80
CA GLU A 136 -12.71 12.69 8.00
C GLU A 136 -13.66 11.52 8.31
N LEU A 137 -13.13 10.36 8.69
CA LEU A 137 -13.95 9.23 9.09
C LEU A 137 -14.60 9.44 10.47
N PRO A 138 -15.77 8.82 10.73
CA PRO A 138 -16.34 8.78 12.07
C PRO A 138 -15.34 8.25 13.10
N LYS A 139 -15.34 8.79 14.32
CA LYS A 139 -14.35 8.50 15.39
C LYS A 139 -14.21 7.02 15.78
N ASN A 140 -15.16 6.18 15.42
CA ASN A 140 -15.13 4.74 15.67
C ASN A 140 -14.61 3.93 14.48
N MET A 141 -14.17 4.60 13.42
CA MET A 141 -13.55 3.99 12.26
C MET A 141 -12.06 4.29 12.27
N GLN A 142 -11.27 3.31 11.91
CA GLN A 142 -9.81 3.43 11.86
C GLN A 142 -9.33 3.40 10.41
N VAL A 143 -8.16 3.94 10.19
CA VAL A 143 -7.45 3.87 8.92
C VAL A 143 -6.24 2.98 9.12
N SER A 144 -6.03 2.09 8.18
CA SER A 144 -4.79 1.31 8.05
C SER A 144 -4.51 1.11 6.58
N VAL A 145 -3.32 1.40 6.15
CA VAL A 145 -2.93 1.25 4.75
C VAL A 145 -1.99 0.06 4.65
N GLU A 146 -2.42 -0.96 3.92
CA GLU A 146 -1.64 -2.17 3.66
C GLU A 146 -1.25 -2.30 2.18
N ASN A 147 -1.93 -1.56 1.33
CA ASN A 147 -1.66 -1.53 -0.10
C ASN A 147 -0.70 -0.40 -0.48
N SER A 148 0.20 -0.69 -1.41
CA SER A 148 1.04 0.36 -2.00
C SER A 148 0.17 1.44 -2.64
N ALA A 149 0.39 2.68 -2.26
CA ALA A 149 -0.30 3.81 -2.87
C ALA A 149 0.00 3.89 -4.38
N MET A 150 -1.01 4.15 -5.18
CA MET A 150 -0.81 4.45 -6.59
C MET A 150 -0.25 5.86 -6.73
N VAL A 151 0.84 6.03 -7.49
CA VAL A 151 1.44 7.35 -7.73
C VAL A 151 1.47 7.68 -9.22
N TYR A 152 1.21 8.93 -9.54
CA TYR A 152 1.31 9.48 -10.88
C TYR A 152 2.07 10.83 -10.84
N ASP A 153 3.24 10.87 -11.47
CA ASP A 153 4.02 12.10 -11.66
C ASP A 153 3.64 12.70 -13.01
N ASN A 154 3.03 13.88 -13.01
CA ASN A 154 2.62 14.56 -14.23
C ASN A 154 3.80 15.19 -15.02
N GLY A 155 5.01 15.12 -14.47
CA GLY A 155 6.22 15.71 -15.07
C GLY A 155 6.34 17.23 -14.87
N GLU A 156 5.29 17.91 -14.41
CA GLU A 156 5.21 19.36 -14.24
C GLU A 156 5.36 19.83 -12.79
N GLY A 157 5.66 18.89 -11.90
CA GLY A 157 5.94 19.17 -10.48
C GLY A 157 4.82 18.78 -9.53
N THR A 158 3.81 18.06 -10.00
CA THR A 158 2.77 17.47 -9.17
C THR A 158 2.87 15.96 -9.22
N VAL A 159 2.88 15.35 -8.05
CA VAL A 159 2.76 13.89 -7.86
C VAL A 159 1.43 13.62 -7.18
N SER A 160 0.51 13.01 -7.91
CA SER A 160 -0.77 12.55 -7.38
C SER A 160 -0.60 11.17 -6.76
N THR A 161 -1.14 11.00 -5.56
CA THR A 161 -1.11 9.75 -4.81
C THR A 161 -2.52 9.34 -4.45
N ILE A 162 -2.91 8.10 -4.77
CA ILE A 162 -4.18 7.52 -4.33
C ILE A 162 -3.87 6.57 -3.17
N VAL A 163 -4.48 6.85 -2.02
CA VAL A 163 -4.40 6.05 -0.81
C VAL A 163 -5.74 5.38 -0.58
N CYS A 164 -5.72 4.09 -0.25
CA CYS A 164 -6.91 3.31 0.06
C CYS A 164 -6.83 2.80 1.49
N ASN A 165 -7.92 2.96 2.24
CA ASN A 165 -8.06 2.36 3.56
C ASN A 165 -8.31 0.86 3.41
N TRP A 166 -7.51 0.08 4.12
CA TRP A 166 -7.63 -1.37 4.10
C TRP A 166 -7.93 -1.97 5.48
N PHE A 167 -8.28 -1.12 6.45
CA PHE A 167 -8.57 -1.55 7.81
C PHE A 167 -9.63 -2.66 7.82
N GLY A 168 -9.28 -3.79 8.41
CA GLY A 168 -10.14 -4.96 8.53
C GLY A 168 -10.29 -5.81 7.26
N ALA A 169 -9.86 -5.37 6.10
CA ALA A 169 -10.06 -6.08 4.84
C ALA A 169 -9.21 -7.36 4.71
N GLY A 170 -8.02 -7.40 5.30
CA GLY A 170 -7.11 -8.55 5.27
C GLY A 170 -7.06 -9.35 6.55
N SER A 171 -7.66 -8.86 7.63
CA SER A 171 -7.59 -9.53 8.92
C SER A 171 -8.47 -10.77 8.95
N ALA A 172 -7.89 -11.92 9.23
CA ALA A 172 -8.63 -13.12 9.57
C ALA A 172 -9.22 -13.06 10.99
N LYS A 173 -8.80 -12.09 11.78
CA LYS A 173 -9.23 -11.89 13.15
C LYS A 173 -10.07 -10.64 13.23
N LEU A 174 -11.34 -10.85 13.39
CA LEU A 174 -12.30 -9.79 13.57
C LEU A 174 -12.39 -9.48 15.05
N ALA A 175 -12.05 -8.26 15.45
CA ALA A 175 -11.94 -7.86 16.84
C ALA A 175 -13.20 -8.11 17.68
N ASP A 176 -14.35 -8.19 17.06
CA ASP A 176 -15.64 -8.36 17.73
C ASP A 176 -16.18 -9.79 17.69
N ALA A 177 -15.40 -10.75 17.32
CA ALA A 177 -15.85 -12.13 17.25
C ALA A 177 -15.91 -12.83 18.62
N ASP A 178 -15.86 -12.12 19.72
CA ASP A 178 -15.94 -12.66 21.10
C ASP A 178 -15.12 -13.95 21.32
N ASN A 179 -13.99 -14.08 20.62
CA ASN A 179 -13.18 -15.26 20.53
C ASN A 179 -13.89 -16.52 19.98
N ASP A 180 -15.05 -16.37 19.37
CA ASP A 180 -15.72 -17.47 18.69
C ASP A 180 -15.11 -17.65 17.29
N SER A 181 -14.14 -18.56 17.20
CA SER A 181 -13.47 -18.88 15.94
C SER A 181 -14.41 -19.37 14.83
N SER A 182 -15.63 -19.79 15.18
CA SER A 182 -16.64 -20.19 14.18
C SER A 182 -17.20 -19.02 13.39
N ILE A 183 -17.06 -17.81 13.90
CA ILE A 183 -17.51 -16.58 13.25
C ILE A 183 -16.45 -16.01 12.31
N GLN A 184 -15.19 -16.34 12.55
CA GLN A 184 -14.04 -15.87 11.79
C GLN A 184 -13.72 -16.73 10.58
N THR A 185 -14.72 -17.16 9.85
CA THR A 185 -14.46 -17.83 8.60
C THR A 185 -14.20 -16.80 7.52
N TYR A 186 -13.29 -17.11 6.62
CA TYR A 186 -13.01 -16.33 5.42
C TYR A 186 -14.29 -15.94 4.64
N GLU A 187 -15.31 -16.78 4.72
CA GLU A 187 -16.60 -16.61 4.08
C GLU A 187 -17.45 -15.50 4.72
N ASN A 188 -17.22 -15.17 5.99
CA ASN A 188 -18.02 -14.19 6.73
C ASN A 188 -17.44 -12.77 6.71
N ILE A 189 -16.15 -12.62 6.49
CA ILE A 189 -15.42 -11.34 6.58
C ILE A 189 -16.02 -10.30 5.63
N TYR A 190 -16.60 -10.75 4.52
CA TYR A 190 -17.10 -9.89 3.46
C TYR A 190 -18.63 -10.02 3.25
N ASP A 191 -19.31 -10.73 4.15
CA ASP A 191 -20.76 -10.80 4.14
C ASP A 191 -21.35 -9.48 4.67
N VAL A 192 -22.01 -8.75 3.82
CA VAL A 192 -22.66 -7.47 4.16
C VAL A 192 -23.70 -7.63 5.28
N ASN A 193 -24.37 -8.78 5.37
CA ASN A 193 -25.32 -9.05 6.45
C ASN A 193 -24.61 -9.26 7.78
N TRP A 194 -23.40 -9.79 7.76
CA TRP A 194 -22.54 -9.91 8.92
C TRP A 194 -22.04 -8.53 9.36
N LEU A 195 -21.62 -7.68 8.43
CA LEU A 195 -21.24 -6.29 8.69
C LEU A 195 -22.43 -5.47 9.23
N LYS A 196 -23.64 -5.62 8.69
CA LYS A 196 -24.87 -4.97 9.17
C LYS A 196 -25.28 -5.38 10.58
N LYS A 197 -24.78 -6.48 11.12
CA LYS A 197 -24.98 -6.88 12.51
C LYS A 197 -24.09 -6.11 13.50
N GLY A 198 -23.38 -5.09 13.05
CA GLY A 198 -22.51 -4.25 13.89
C GLY A 198 -21.07 -4.74 14.03
N ASN A 199 -20.68 -5.73 13.23
CA ASN A 199 -19.29 -6.17 13.15
C ASN A 199 -18.51 -5.12 12.36
N LYS A 200 -17.61 -4.43 13.00
CA LYS A 200 -17.09 -3.11 12.62
C LYS A 200 -15.87 -3.11 11.68
N MET A 201 -15.68 -4.13 10.88
CA MET A 201 -14.31 -4.45 10.50
C MET A 201 -13.88 -4.02 9.11
N VAL A 202 -14.76 -3.47 8.33
CA VAL A 202 -14.37 -3.00 7.00
C VAL A 202 -14.69 -1.53 6.89
N VAL A 203 -13.63 -0.76 6.84
CA VAL A 203 -13.74 0.69 6.81
C VAL A 203 -13.48 1.18 5.39
N PRO A 204 -14.41 1.96 4.82
CA PRO A 204 -14.17 2.58 3.52
C PRO A 204 -13.13 3.69 3.63
N GLY A 205 -12.66 4.14 2.48
CA GLY A 205 -11.80 5.31 2.35
C GLY A 205 -10.88 5.19 1.15
N VAL A 206 -11.02 6.12 0.21
CA VAL A 206 -10.11 6.29 -0.92
C VAL A 206 -9.88 7.78 -1.09
N GLU A 207 -8.63 8.20 -1.10
CA GLU A 207 -8.29 9.61 -1.19
C GLU A 207 -7.21 9.88 -2.23
N ARG A 208 -7.39 10.95 -2.99
CA ARG A 208 -6.34 11.53 -3.83
C ARG A 208 -5.69 12.71 -3.12
N VAL A 209 -4.38 12.61 -2.96
CA VAL A 209 -3.52 13.69 -2.47
C VAL A 209 -2.54 14.09 -3.56
N ASP A 210 -2.47 15.37 -3.86
CA ASP A 210 -1.46 15.93 -4.75
C ASP A 210 -0.31 16.53 -3.94
N THR A 211 0.90 16.05 -4.20
CA THR A 211 2.16 16.61 -3.68
C THR A 211 2.72 17.54 -4.73
N ILE A 212 2.73 18.83 -4.44
CA ILE A 212 3.00 19.91 -5.40
C ILE A 212 4.35 20.54 -5.09
N LYS A 213 5.21 20.61 -6.10
CA LYS A 213 6.47 21.34 -6.01
C LYS A 213 6.22 22.83 -6.00
N THR A 214 6.69 23.50 -4.95
CA THR A 214 6.64 24.96 -4.82
C THR A 214 8.05 25.56 -4.90
N LYS A 215 8.17 26.88 -4.88
CA LYS A 215 9.47 27.56 -4.80
C LYS A 215 10.20 27.29 -3.47
N ASP A 216 9.45 27.01 -2.41
CA ASP A 216 9.98 26.86 -1.05
C ASP A 216 10.08 25.38 -0.62
N GLY A 217 9.70 24.43 -1.48
CA GLY A 217 9.75 23.00 -1.16
C GLY A 217 8.62 22.21 -1.82
N TYR A 218 7.89 21.44 -1.01
CA TYR A 218 6.70 20.70 -1.42
C TYR A 218 5.54 20.99 -0.46
N GLU A 219 4.34 20.99 -0.98
CA GLU A 219 3.11 21.01 -0.20
C GLU A 219 2.19 19.87 -0.63
N MET A 220 1.37 19.37 0.29
CA MET A 220 0.37 18.35 0.00
C MET A 220 -1.03 18.93 0.10
N LYS A 221 -1.93 18.46 -0.74
CA LYS A 221 -3.32 18.87 -0.77
C LYS A 221 -4.22 17.67 -1.08
N SER A 222 -5.24 17.46 -0.26
CA SER A 222 -6.35 16.57 -0.58
C SER A 222 -7.13 17.17 -1.74
N ILE A 223 -7.34 16.39 -2.78
CA ILE A 223 -8.11 16.78 -3.96
C ILE A 223 -9.54 16.28 -3.83
N TRP A 224 -9.71 15.03 -3.46
CA TRP A 224 -10.98 14.43 -3.11
C TRP A 224 -10.78 13.25 -2.17
N CYS A 225 -11.77 13.00 -1.32
CA CYS A 225 -11.83 11.83 -0.43
C CYS A 225 -13.21 11.17 -0.55
N ARG A 226 -13.22 9.85 -0.74
CA ARG A 226 -14.42 9.02 -0.88
C ARG A 226 -14.51 8.06 0.32
N ASN A 227 -15.29 8.46 1.32
CA ASN A 227 -15.53 7.69 2.54
C ASN A 227 -16.68 6.67 2.41
N ASP A 228 -17.12 6.43 1.20
CA ASP A 228 -18.18 5.46 0.85
C ASP A 228 -17.64 4.28 0.01
N ILE A 229 -16.39 4.32 -0.43
CA ILE A 229 -15.78 3.28 -1.26
C ILE A 229 -14.93 2.36 -0.40
N ARG A 230 -15.25 1.07 -0.43
CA ARG A 230 -14.47 0.02 0.17
C ARG A 230 -13.67 -0.70 -0.91
N ASP A 231 -12.43 -0.30 -1.05
CA ASP A 231 -11.51 -0.96 -1.98
C ASP A 231 -10.86 -2.19 -1.34
N THR A 232 -10.71 -3.25 -2.12
CA THR A 232 -9.98 -4.46 -1.72
C THR A 232 -8.87 -4.80 -2.69
N SER A 233 -8.62 -3.90 -3.65
CA SER A 233 -7.62 -4.08 -4.71
C SER A 233 -6.49 -3.06 -4.57
N MET A 234 -5.47 -3.22 -5.40
CA MET A 234 -4.55 -2.13 -5.71
C MET A 234 -5.07 -1.40 -6.94
N MET A 235 -5.73 -0.28 -6.73
CA MET A 235 -6.29 0.54 -7.81
C MET A 235 -5.25 0.91 -8.86
N LYS A 236 -5.69 1.11 -10.10
CA LYS A 236 -4.84 1.45 -11.26
C LYS A 236 -5.38 2.65 -12.01
N LEU A 237 -4.52 3.62 -12.25
CA LEU A 237 -4.82 4.75 -13.14
C LEU A 237 -4.45 4.40 -14.58
N SER A 238 -5.37 4.68 -15.49
CA SER A 238 -5.08 4.77 -16.92
C SER A 238 -4.94 6.24 -17.31
N THR A 239 -3.72 6.67 -17.56
CA THR A 239 -3.45 8.04 -18.01
C THR A 239 -4.02 8.35 -19.41
N ALA A 240 -4.31 7.29 -20.18
CA ALA A 240 -4.92 7.43 -21.50
C ALA A 240 -6.42 7.72 -21.43
N THR A 241 -7.10 7.25 -20.39
CA THR A 241 -8.55 7.44 -20.23
C THR A 241 -8.92 8.45 -19.15
N GLY A 242 -7.99 8.76 -18.22
CA GLY A 242 -8.25 9.61 -17.07
C GLY A 242 -9.08 8.93 -15.97
N TYR A 243 -9.19 7.61 -15.98
CA TYR A 243 -9.94 6.86 -14.97
C TYR A 243 -9.06 5.99 -14.09
N ILE A 244 -9.47 5.90 -12.83
CA ILE A 244 -8.94 4.96 -11.85
C ILE A 244 -9.85 3.72 -11.85
N TYR A 245 -9.25 2.55 -11.92
CA TYR A 245 -9.93 1.27 -11.89
C TYR A 245 -9.70 0.60 -10.54
N GLY A 246 -10.76 0.15 -9.90
CA GLY A 246 -10.75 -0.53 -8.62
C GLY A 246 -11.65 -1.76 -8.62
N TYR A 247 -11.50 -2.58 -7.59
CA TYR A 247 -12.39 -3.70 -7.30
C TYR A 247 -12.86 -3.57 -5.86
N VAL A 248 -14.15 -3.36 -5.70
CA VAL A 248 -14.77 -2.93 -4.45
C VAL A 248 -15.92 -3.84 -4.05
N GLN A 249 -16.33 -3.75 -2.80
CA GLN A 249 -17.59 -4.31 -2.37
C GLN A 249 -18.57 -3.20 -2.05
N ASP A 250 -19.73 -3.21 -2.67
CA ASP A 250 -20.85 -2.37 -2.28
C ASP A 250 -21.38 -2.77 -0.90
N LEU A 251 -21.37 -1.83 0.04
CA LEU A 251 -21.70 -2.11 1.44
C LEU A 251 -23.20 -2.28 1.71
N GLU A 252 -24.07 -1.86 0.80
CA GLU A 252 -25.51 -2.01 0.96
C GLU A 252 -26.00 -3.35 0.42
N SER A 253 -25.55 -3.72 -0.78
CA SER A 253 -25.97 -4.96 -1.44
C SER A 253 -25.07 -6.15 -1.14
N GLY A 254 -23.82 -5.92 -0.74
CA GLY A 254 -22.78 -6.94 -0.61
C GLY A 254 -22.14 -7.35 -1.94
N MET A 255 -22.53 -6.70 -3.01
CA MET A 255 -22.08 -7.01 -4.37
C MET A 255 -20.62 -6.62 -4.56
N TRP A 256 -19.81 -7.54 -5.06
CA TRP A 256 -18.48 -7.26 -5.57
C TRP A 256 -18.59 -6.62 -6.94
N GLN A 257 -17.86 -5.54 -7.13
CA GLN A 257 -17.99 -4.71 -8.33
C GLN A 257 -16.62 -4.27 -8.84
N PHE A 258 -16.46 -4.21 -10.15
CA PHE A 258 -15.50 -3.31 -10.75
C PHE A 258 -16.04 -1.88 -10.66
N ILE A 259 -15.16 -0.94 -10.32
CA ILE A 259 -15.47 0.48 -10.27
C ILE A 259 -14.51 1.27 -11.15
N MET A 260 -15.02 2.30 -11.81
CA MET A 260 -14.24 3.33 -12.45
C MET A 260 -14.52 4.67 -11.77
N LEU A 261 -13.47 5.32 -11.31
CA LEU A 261 -13.54 6.67 -10.76
C LEU A 261 -12.89 7.65 -11.74
N ASP A 262 -13.49 8.79 -11.91
CA ASP A 262 -12.85 9.91 -12.58
C ASP A 262 -11.64 10.37 -11.76
N PHE A 263 -10.47 10.48 -12.39
CA PHE A 263 -9.24 10.80 -11.67
C PHE A 263 -9.28 12.21 -11.08
N GLU A 264 -9.87 13.17 -11.77
CA GLU A 264 -9.88 14.56 -11.33
C GLU A 264 -10.89 14.84 -10.24
N THR A 265 -12.05 14.19 -10.30
CA THR A 265 -13.18 14.49 -9.40
C THR A 265 -13.42 13.45 -8.32
N GLY A 266 -12.91 12.23 -8.49
CA GLY A 266 -13.23 11.08 -7.64
C GLY A 266 -14.65 10.55 -7.83
N GLU A 267 -15.42 11.09 -8.77
CA GLU A 267 -16.79 10.64 -9.04
C GLU A 267 -16.79 9.25 -9.68
N THR A 268 -17.79 8.45 -9.32
CA THR A 268 -17.98 7.12 -9.92
C THR A 268 -18.52 7.27 -11.33
N ALA A 269 -17.70 6.93 -12.31
CA ALA A 269 -18.07 6.98 -13.72
C ALA A 269 -18.80 5.69 -14.18
N PHE A 270 -18.46 4.56 -13.58
CA PHE A 270 -19.04 3.27 -13.95
C PHE A 270 -18.86 2.24 -12.84
N THR A 271 -19.83 1.34 -12.70
CA THR A 271 -19.74 0.12 -11.89
C THR A 271 -20.22 -1.08 -12.70
N MET A 272 -19.66 -2.25 -12.40
CA MET A 272 -20.10 -3.51 -12.98
C MET A 272 -20.12 -4.59 -11.91
N ASP A 273 -21.31 -5.11 -11.65
CA ASP A 273 -21.51 -6.19 -10.71
C ASP A 273 -20.82 -7.49 -11.16
N VAL A 274 -20.22 -8.17 -10.21
CA VAL A 274 -19.55 -9.45 -10.43
C VAL A 274 -20.26 -10.56 -9.69
N SER A 275 -20.39 -10.46 -8.36
CA SER A 275 -21.00 -11.49 -7.52
C SER A 275 -21.29 -10.96 -6.11
N ASP A 276 -22.28 -11.54 -5.45
CA ASP A 276 -22.59 -11.34 -4.04
C ASP A 276 -21.90 -12.37 -3.11
N LYS A 277 -21.06 -13.25 -3.66
CA LYS A 277 -20.46 -14.34 -2.91
C LYS A 277 -19.13 -13.92 -2.25
N PRO A 278 -18.87 -14.34 -1.01
CA PRO A 278 -17.65 -13.98 -0.26
C PRO A 278 -16.34 -14.36 -0.98
N GLY A 279 -16.33 -15.45 -1.73
CA GLY A 279 -15.15 -15.93 -2.46
C GLY A 279 -14.71 -15.08 -3.64
N TYR A 280 -15.39 -13.97 -3.91
CA TYR A 280 -15.02 -13.03 -4.97
C TYR A 280 -14.20 -11.84 -4.46
N ASN A 281 -13.76 -11.85 -3.21
CA ASN A 281 -12.78 -10.88 -2.73
C ASN A 281 -11.39 -11.17 -3.31
N ASN A 282 -10.74 -10.15 -3.86
CA ASN A 282 -9.41 -10.31 -4.45
C ASN A 282 -8.25 -10.16 -3.45
N MET A 283 -8.52 -9.86 -2.19
CA MET A 283 -7.52 -9.85 -1.10
C MET A 283 -6.26 -9.05 -1.39
N ALA A 284 -6.39 -7.79 -1.76
CA ALA A 284 -5.26 -6.88 -2.05
C ALA A 284 -4.39 -7.27 -3.25
N ILE A 285 -4.85 -8.17 -4.10
CA ILE A 285 -4.08 -8.54 -5.29
C ILE A 285 -4.17 -7.40 -6.33
N GLY A 286 -3.04 -7.08 -6.95
CA GLY A 286 -2.98 -6.04 -7.96
C GLY A 286 -3.78 -6.38 -9.20
N MET A 287 -4.54 -5.43 -9.69
CA MET A 287 -5.13 -5.53 -11.02
C MET A 287 -4.10 -5.24 -12.10
N TYR A 288 -4.29 -5.82 -13.27
CA TYR A 288 -3.38 -5.68 -14.40
C TYR A 288 -4.15 -5.27 -15.64
N ALA A 289 -3.66 -4.24 -16.34
CA ALA A 289 -4.15 -3.89 -17.65
C ALA A 289 -3.42 -4.74 -18.70
N GLY A 290 -4.16 -5.36 -19.60
CA GLY A 290 -3.59 -6.12 -20.73
C GLY A 290 -2.90 -5.20 -21.73
N ASN A 291 -1.92 -5.74 -22.45
CA ASN A 291 -1.13 -4.99 -23.45
C ASN A 291 -1.96 -4.39 -24.59
N SER A 292 -3.15 -4.92 -24.85
CA SER A 292 -4.09 -4.38 -25.85
C SER A 292 -4.81 -3.10 -25.39
N GLY A 293 -4.71 -2.76 -24.11
CA GLY A 293 -5.46 -1.66 -23.49
C GLY A 293 -6.97 -1.94 -23.30
N ASN A 294 -7.45 -3.09 -23.70
CA ASN A 294 -8.88 -3.43 -23.73
C ASN A 294 -9.29 -4.44 -22.65
N THR A 295 -8.37 -4.88 -21.82
CA THR A 295 -8.62 -5.94 -20.83
C THR A 295 -8.05 -5.55 -19.48
N LEU A 296 -8.87 -5.65 -18.45
CA LEU A 296 -8.48 -5.55 -17.07
C LEU A 296 -8.59 -6.93 -16.42
N TYR A 297 -7.52 -7.36 -15.78
CA TYR A 297 -7.48 -8.61 -15.03
C TYR A 297 -7.54 -8.31 -13.54
N CYS A 298 -8.47 -8.93 -12.85
CA CYS A 298 -8.55 -8.98 -11.40
C CYS A 298 -8.45 -10.46 -11.02
N PRO A 299 -7.32 -10.91 -10.45
CA PRO A 299 -7.14 -12.29 -10.01
C PRO A 299 -8.06 -12.67 -8.87
#